data_2570b089d9cb4db88ecd248e6211afdc
#
_entry.id   2570b089d9cb4db88ecd248e6211afdc
#
_cell.length_a   1.000
_cell.length_b   1.000
_cell.length_c   1.000
_cell.angle_alpha   90.00
_cell.angle_beta   90.00
_cell.angle_gamma   90.00
#
_symmetry.space_group_name_H-M   'P 1'
#
loop_
_entity.id
_entity.type
_entity.pdbx_description
1 polymer ?
#
loop_
_entity_poly.entity_id
_entity_poly.type
_entity_poly.pdbx_seq_one_letter_code
_entity_poly.pdbx_strand_id
1 'polypeptide(L)'
;TPTLFTIAADLTQMQVVADVDEADIGGVKDGQRVTFSVDAYPNDTFEGVVTQIRLGEDSSTSSGSSGTSGTVVTYEVVISAPNPDLKLKPRLTANVTIYTLDRKNVLSVPARALRFTPEKPLIGENDIVKDCESEHKLWTREGNTFIAHPVTVGISNGVNTEIVSGIDEGATVVTEATIGRLPGEGPTADMPQEPSGEKSPFMPGPPGSKKKNNGR
;
A
#
# COMPACT_ATOMS: atom_id res chain seq x y z
N THR A 1 -10.12 -44.43 -18.25
CA THR A 1 -11.06 -44.73 -17.14
C THR A 1 -11.39 -43.44 -16.43
N PRO A 2 -12.69 -43.07 -16.27
CA PRO A 2 -13.03 -41.84 -15.55
C PRO A 2 -12.69 -41.99 -14.07
N THR A 3 -12.07 -40.94 -13.49
CA THR A 3 -11.85 -40.83 -12.06
C THR A 3 -13.17 -40.48 -11.37
N LEU A 4 -13.69 -41.35 -10.51
CA LEU A 4 -14.98 -41.16 -9.86
C LEU A 4 -14.88 -40.27 -8.60
N PHE A 5 -13.78 -40.42 -7.85
CA PHE A 5 -13.50 -39.58 -6.66
C PHE A 5 -12.02 -39.57 -6.33
N THR A 6 -11.58 -38.56 -5.63
CA THR A 6 -10.22 -38.42 -5.10
C THR A 6 -10.31 -38.29 -3.58
N ILE A 7 -9.53 -39.08 -2.84
CA ILE A 7 -9.46 -39.05 -1.39
C ILE A 7 -8.14 -38.42 -0.98
N ALA A 8 -8.18 -37.39 -0.13
CA ALA A 8 -6.99 -36.83 0.49
C ALA A 8 -6.57 -37.70 1.67
N ALA A 9 -5.31 -38.15 1.72
CA ALA A 9 -4.80 -38.98 2.79
C ALA A 9 -4.55 -38.19 4.09
N ASP A 10 -4.14 -36.91 3.96
CA ASP A 10 -3.82 -36.05 5.08
C ASP A 10 -4.23 -34.59 4.73
N LEU A 11 -4.97 -33.98 5.63
CA LEU A 11 -5.42 -32.58 5.53
C LEU A 11 -4.60 -31.63 6.39
N THR A 12 -3.67 -32.16 7.20
CA THR A 12 -2.80 -31.33 8.05
C THR A 12 -1.68 -30.66 7.27
N GLN A 13 -1.34 -31.23 6.12
CA GLN A 13 -0.34 -30.71 5.17
C GLN A 13 -1.04 -30.40 3.86
N MET A 14 -1.21 -29.11 3.60
CA MET A 14 -1.84 -28.62 2.38
C MET A 14 -0.79 -28.00 1.46
N GLN A 15 -1.12 -27.91 0.19
CA GLN A 15 -0.33 -27.19 -0.79
C GLN A 15 -1.22 -26.12 -1.44
N VAL A 16 -0.66 -24.93 -1.61
CA VAL A 16 -1.24 -23.88 -2.43
C VAL A 16 -0.44 -23.79 -3.70
N VAL A 17 -1.10 -23.84 -4.83
CA VAL A 17 -0.49 -23.66 -6.15
C VAL A 17 -0.89 -22.26 -6.62
N ALA A 18 0.08 -21.41 -6.85
CA ALA A 18 -0.11 -20.06 -7.34
C ALA A 18 0.44 -19.95 -8.76
N ASP A 19 -0.36 -19.42 -9.67
CA ASP A 19 0.06 -19.10 -11.02
C ASP A 19 0.70 -17.72 -11.03
N VAL A 20 1.98 -17.66 -11.39
CA VAL A 20 2.80 -16.44 -11.43
C VAL A 20 3.20 -16.15 -12.86
N ASP A 21 3.04 -14.89 -13.28
CA ASP A 21 3.44 -14.43 -14.60
C ASP A 21 4.98 -14.46 -14.77
N GLU A 22 5.45 -14.65 -16.02
CA GLU A 22 6.87 -14.61 -16.37
C GLU A 22 7.56 -13.32 -15.90
N ALA A 23 6.86 -12.20 -15.91
CA ALA A 23 7.39 -10.91 -15.48
C ALA A 23 7.77 -10.89 -13.99
N ASP A 24 7.04 -11.63 -13.15
CA ASP A 24 7.17 -11.60 -11.69
C ASP A 24 7.98 -12.77 -11.14
N ILE A 25 8.12 -13.88 -11.90
CA ILE A 25 8.81 -15.09 -11.43
C ILE A 25 10.30 -14.89 -11.15
N GLY A 26 10.93 -13.90 -11.79
CA GLY A 26 12.36 -13.63 -11.63
C GLY A 26 12.81 -13.33 -10.19
N GLY A 27 11.91 -12.83 -9.35
CA GLY A 27 12.15 -12.57 -7.93
C GLY A 27 11.83 -13.74 -7.00
N VAL A 28 11.11 -14.75 -7.48
CA VAL A 28 10.64 -15.88 -6.66
C VAL A 28 11.71 -16.96 -6.58
N LYS A 29 11.93 -17.47 -5.36
CA LYS A 29 12.91 -18.55 -5.08
C LYS A 29 12.35 -19.53 -4.08
N ASP A 30 12.84 -20.76 -4.14
CA ASP A 30 12.54 -21.79 -3.14
C ASP A 30 12.95 -21.31 -1.74
N GLY A 31 12.14 -21.62 -0.74
CA GLY A 31 12.36 -21.25 0.66
C GLY A 31 11.87 -19.85 1.05
N GLN A 32 11.33 -19.07 0.13
CA GLN A 32 10.76 -17.76 0.48
C GLN A 32 9.48 -17.91 1.31
N ARG A 33 9.31 -16.97 2.25
CA ARG A 33 8.11 -16.88 3.07
C ARG A 33 6.93 -16.37 2.24
N VAL A 34 5.79 -16.99 2.49
CA VAL A 34 4.53 -16.65 1.84
C VAL A 34 3.47 -16.44 2.90
N THR A 35 2.63 -15.46 2.71
CA THR A 35 1.38 -15.32 3.44
C THR A 35 0.22 -15.38 2.47
N PHE A 36 -0.87 -15.98 2.89
CA PHE A 36 -2.07 -16.03 2.06
C PHE A 36 -3.33 -15.96 2.92
N SER A 37 -4.38 -15.46 2.33
CA SER A 37 -5.75 -15.50 2.86
C SER A 37 -6.62 -16.32 1.92
N VAL A 38 -7.65 -16.93 2.47
CA VAL A 38 -8.64 -17.67 1.68
C VAL A 38 -10.00 -16.97 1.78
N ASP A 39 -10.78 -17.01 0.71
CA ASP A 39 -12.07 -16.32 0.67
C ASP A 39 -13.06 -16.82 1.74
N ALA A 40 -12.90 -18.08 2.17
CA ALA A 40 -13.69 -18.65 3.25
C ALA A 40 -13.36 -18.04 4.64
N TYR A 41 -12.16 -17.51 4.84
CA TYR A 41 -11.66 -16.91 6.08
C TYR A 41 -10.87 -15.63 5.78
N PRO A 42 -11.55 -14.53 5.41
CA PRO A 42 -10.88 -13.30 4.93
C PRO A 42 -10.08 -12.57 6.01
N ASN A 43 -10.39 -12.83 7.28
CA ASN A 43 -9.70 -12.22 8.43
C ASN A 43 -8.52 -13.06 8.95
N ASP A 44 -8.39 -14.30 8.50
CA ASP A 44 -7.32 -15.21 8.90
C ASP A 44 -6.19 -15.12 7.86
N THR A 45 -4.96 -14.92 8.34
CA THR A 45 -3.76 -14.96 7.52
C THR A 45 -3.03 -16.27 7.80
N PHE A 46 -2.79 -17.04 6.76
CA PHE A 46 -2.04 -18.28 6.81
C PHE A 46 -0.61 -18.04 6.35
N GLU A 47 0.32 -18.81 6.89
CA GLU A 47 1.72 -18.76 6.49
C GLU A 47 2.11 -20.02 5.74
N GLY A 48 3.01 -19.86 4.78
CA GLY A 48 3.56 -20.94 3.99
C GLY A 48 4.97 -20.63 3.53
N VAL A 49 5.57 -21.61 2.85
CA VAL A 49 6.91 -21.49 2.28
C VAL A 49 6.89 -22.02 0.85
N VAL A 50 7.55 -21.31 -0.07
CA VAL A 50 7.76 -21.79 -1.44
C VAL A 50 8.60 -23.06 -1.40
N THR A 51 8.07 -24.15 -1.95
CA THR A 51 8.76 -25.44 -1.97
C THR A 51 9.28 -25.81 -3.35
N GLN A 52 8.60 -25.36 -4.40
CA GLN A 52 8.98 -25.70 -5.77
C GLN A 52 8.39 -24.69 -6.75
N ILE A 53 9.15 -24.38 -7.79
CA ILE A 53 8.71 -23.63 -8.95
C ILE A 53 8.70 -24.56 -10.14
N ARG A 54 7.58 -24.62 -10.86
CA ARG A 54 7.39 -25.42 -12.06
C ARG A 54 7.03 -24.53 -13.23
N LEU A 55 7.35 -24.96 -14.43
CA LEU A 55 6.74 -24.37 -15.61
C LEU A 55 5.25 -24.74 -15.59
N GLY A 56 4.37 -23.79 -15.66
CA GLY A 56 2.93 -24.02 -15.71
C GLY A 56 2.59 -24.82 -16.97
N GLU A 57 1.62 -25.72 -16.85
CA GLU A 57 1.06 -26.35 -18.05
C GLU A 57 0.36 -25.23 -18.85
N ASP A 58 0.72 -25.10 -20.13
CA ASP A 58 0.02 -24.20 -21.05
C ASP A 58 -1.49 -24.47 -20.94
N SER A 59 -2.24 -23.59 -20.31
CA SER A 59 -3.72 -23.68 -20.26
C SER A 59 -4.34 -23.38 -21.62
N SER A 60 -3.72 -23.86 -22.70
CA SER A 60 -4.20 -23.80 -24.07
C SER A 60 -5.18 -24.91 -24.42
N THR A 61 -5.80 -25.58 -23.43
CA THR A 61 -6.86 -26.55 -23.67
C THR A 61 -8.24 -25.99 -23.32
N SER A 62 -8.61 -24.87 -23.88
CA SER A 62 -10.03 -24.58 -24.13
C SER A 62 -10.28 -24.66 -25.63
N SER A 63 -10.80 -25.82 -26.03
CA SER A 63 -11.34 -26.12 -27.33
C SER A 63 -12.27 -24.99 -27.83
N GLY A 64 -11.91 -24.39 -28.97
CA GLY A 64 -12.83 -23.82 -29.91
C GLY A 64 -13.14 -22.35 -29.72
N SER A 65 -12.24 -21.50 -30.17
CA SER A 65 -12.63 -20.30 -30.95
C SER A 65 -11.37 -19.68 -31.57
N SER A 66 -11.37 -19.50 -32.86
CA SER A 66 -10.32 -18.83 -33.64
C SER A 66 -10.21 -17.36 -33.23
N GLY A 67 -9.34 -17.04 -32.31
CA GLY A 67 -8.97 -15.68 -31.95
C GLY A 67 -7.50 -15.71 -31.50
N THR A 68 -6.71 -14.82 -32.04
CA THR A 68 -5.29 -14.62 -31.74
C THR A 68 -5.10 -14.35 -30.24
N SER A 69 -5.02 -15.39 -29.43
CA SER A 69 -4.70 -15.32 -28.00
C SER A 69 -3.18 -15.48 -27.90
N GLY A 70 -2.50 -14.40 -27.50
CA GLY A 70 -1.10 -14.52 -27.09
C GLY A 70 -1.02 -15.55 -25.97
N THR A 71 -0.17 -16.54 -26.12
CA THR A 71 0.11 -17.54 -25.07
C THR A 71 0.81 -16.81 -23.94
N VAL A 72 0.13 -16.62 -22.83
CA VAL A 72 0.75 -16.10 -21.61
C VAL A 72 1.46 -17.27 -20.94
N VAL A 73 2.77 -17.16 -20.80
CA VAL A 73 3.57 -18.16 -20.06
C VAL A 73 3.41 -17.89 -18.58
N THR A 74 2.90 -18.88 -17.85
CA THR A 74 2.76 -18.82 -16.39
C THR A 74 3.63 -19.87 -15.73
N TYR A 75 4.04 -19.61 -14.50
CA TYR A 75 4.81 -20.54 -13.68
C TYR A 75 3.98 -20.92 -12.47
N GLU A 76 3.90 -22.21 -12.20
CA GLU A 76 3.25 -22.74 -10.99
C GLU A 76 4.23 -22.69 -9.82
N VAL A 77 3.92 -21.90 -8.82
CA VAL A 77 4.64 -21.85 -7.56
C VAL A 77 3.91 -22.69 -6.53
N VAL A 78 4.53 -23.77 -6.11
CA VAL A 78 4.00 -24.69 -5.10
C VAL A 78 4.44 -24.22 -3.72
N ILE A 79 3.48 -23.97 -2.85
CA ILE A 79 3.66 -23.43 -1.51
C ILE A 79 3.18 -24.47 -0.51
N SER A 80 4.04 -24.85 0.43
CA SER A 80 3.65 -25.69 1.56
C SER A 80 2.87 -24.88 2.58
N ALA A 81 1.70 -25.34 2.94
CA ALA A 81 0.77 -24.66 3.86
C ALA A 81 0.38 -25.61 5.01
N PRO A 82 1.00 -25.49 6.19
CA PRO A 82 0.59 -26.24 7.37
C PRO A 82 -0.87 -25.91 7.74
N ASN A 83 -1.67 -26.93 8.07
CA ASN A 83 -3.09 -26.80 8.39
C ASN A 83 -3.44 -27.54 9.68
N PRO A 84 -2.88 -27.17 10.85
CA PRO A 84 -3.10 -27.87 12.10
C PRO A 84 -4.57 -27.82 12.56
N ASP A 85 -5.25 -26.72 12.27
CA ASP A 85 -6.65 -26.48 12.68
C ASP A 85 -7.66 -27.05 11.67
N LEU A 86 -7.21 -27.69 10.59
CA LEU A 86 -8.05 -28.22 9.51
C LEU A 86 -9.03 -27.21 8.89
N LYS A 87 -8.68 -25.92 8.98
CA LYS A 87 -9.47 -24.83 8.39
C LYS A 87 -9.36 -24.79 6.87
N LEU A 88 -8.17 -25.10 6.35
CA LEU A 88 -7.94 -25.17 4.91
C LEU A 88 -8.58 -26.44 4.36
N LYS A 89 -9.35 -26.29 3.31
CA LYS A 89 -9.98 -27.39 2.58
C LYS A 89 -9.47 -27.43 1.12
N PRO A 90 -9.47 -28.58 0.48
CA PRO A 90 -9.13 -28.67 -0.92
C PRO A 90 -10.03 -27.79 -1.79
N ARG A 91 -9.43 -27.19 -2.84
CA ARG A 91 -10.12 -26.34 -3.83
C ARG A 91 -10.62 -24.99 -3.30
N LEU A 92 -10.08 -24.49 -2.20
CA LEU A 92 -10.29 -23.09 -1.81
C LEU A 92 -9.41 -22.19 -2.69
N THR A 93 -9.97 -21.03 -3.06
CA THR A 93 -9.22 -19.95 -3.70
C THR A 93 -8.46 -19.18 -2.64
N ALA A 94 -7.19 -18.89 -2.90
CA ALA A 94 -6.30 -18.16 -2.00
C ALA A 94 -5.71 -16.92 -2.69
N ASN A 95 -5.65 -15.82 -1.93
CA ASN A 95 -4.90 -14.63 -2.31
C ASN A 95 -3.51 -14.72 -1.70
N VAL A 96 -2.49 -14.85 -2.52
CA VAL A 96 -1.12 -15.19 -2.11
C VAL A 96 -0.21 -13.97 -2.19
N THR A 97 0.59 -13.75 -1.16
CA THR A 97 1.66 -12.73 -1.13
C THR A 97 2.99 -13.43 -0.89
N ILE A 98 3.88 -13.42 -1.87
CA ILE A 98 5.23 -13.99 -1.80
C ILE A 98 6.20 -12.88 -1.44
N TYR A 99 6.98 -13.07 -0.37
CA TYR A 99 8.01 -12.11 0.04
C TYR A 99 9.32 -12.42 -0.68
N THR A 100 9.57 -11.71 -1.76
CA THR A 100 10.80 -11.88 -2.56
C THR A 100 12.04 -11.41 -1.81
N LEU A 101 11.86 -10.49 -0.85
CA LEU A 101 12.91 -9.98 0.00
C LEU A 101 12.34 -9.72 1.40
N ASP A 102 12.85 -10.43 2.38
CA ASP A 102 12.51 -10.27 3.80
C ASP A 102 13.78 -9.97 4.60
N ARG A 103 13.91 -8.75 5.09
CA ARG A 103 15.01 -8.33 5.97
C ARG A 103 14.48 -8.06 7.37
N LYS A 104 15.01 -8.78 8.34
CA LYS A 104 14.65 -8.63 9.75
C LYS A 104 15.69 -7.76 10.47
N ASN A 105 15.24 -7.06 11.52
CA ASN A 105 16.11 -6.22 12.36
C ASN A 105 16.83 -5.12 11.58
N VAL A 106 16.12 -4.44 10.67
CA VAL A 106 16.64 -3.27 9.97
C VAL A 106 16.02 -2.00 10.50
N LEU A 107 16.82 -0.94 10.57
CA LEU A 107 16.31 0.38 10.87
C LEU A 107 15.51 0.89 9.69
N SER A 108 14.27 1.28 9.89
CA SER A 108 13.39 1.76 8.83
C SER A 108 12.70 3.06 9.20
N VAL A 109 12.48 3.89 8.19
CA VAL A 109 11.74 5.14 8.32
C VAL A 109 10.64 5.21 7.27
N PRO A 110 9.52 5.90 7.55
CA PRO A 110 8.52 6.15 6.53
C PRO A 110 9.13 6.90 5.34
N ALA A 111 8.83 6.47 4.11
CA ALA A 111 9.38 7.08 2.89
C ALA A 111 9.08 8.58 2.78
N ARG A 112 8.01 9.06 3.43
CA ARG A 112 7.68 10.49 3.53
C ARG A 112 8.73 11.29 4.30
N ALA A 113 9.42 10.68 5.29
CA ALA A 113 10.47 11.36 6.06
C ALA A 113 11.68 11.76 5.19
N LEU A 114 12.01 10.93 4.18
CA LEU A 114 13.08 11.22 3.23
C LEU A 114 12.72 12.31 2.20
N ARG A 115 11.42 12.55 2.00
CA ARG A 115 10.93 13.59 1.07
C ARG A 115 10.64 14.91 1.76
N PHE A 116 10.65 14.92 3.09
CA PHE A 116 10.39 16.13 3.85
C PHE A 116 11.57 17.10 3.70
N THR A 117 11.27 18.36 3.41
CA THR A 117 12.22 19.47 3.42
C THR A 117 11.57 20.63 4.19
N PRO A 118 12.23 21.18 5.22
CA PRO A 118 11.71 22.32 5.95
C PRO A 118 11.77 23.57 5.04
N GLU A 119 10.61 24.01 4.54
CA GLU A 119 10.49 25.23 3.73
C GLU A 119 10.02 26.40 4.59
N LYS A 120 10.41 27.62 4.20
CA LYS A 120 10.11 28.86 4.98
C LYS A 120 8.66 29.02 5.44
N PRO A 121 7.62 28.67 4.72
CA PRO A 121 6.25 28.79 5.24
C PRO A 121 5.91 27.78 6.35
N LEU A 122 6.69 26.69 6.49
CA LEU A 122 6.51 25.64 7.49
C LEU A 122 7.35 25.85 8.75
N ILE A 123 8.28 26.81 8.70
CA ILE A 123 9.25 27.12 9.75
C ILE A 123 8.83 28.40 10.43
N GLY A 124 8.75 28.42 11.76
CA GLY A 124 8.49 29.65 12.51
C GLY A 124 9.62 30.68 12.32
N GLU A 125 9.35 31.95 12.54
CA GLU A 125 10.33 33.04 12.39
C GLU A 125 11.61 32.85 13.25
N ASN A 126 11.54 32.03 14.31
CA ASN A 126 12.62 31.75 15.22
C ASN A 126 13.25 30.35 15.02
N ASP A 127 12.81 29.59 14.01
CA ASP A 127 13.35 28.27 13.77
C ASP A 127 14.67 28.34 12.99
N ILE A 128 15.62 27.54 13.39
CA ILE A 128 16.96 27.45 12.79
C ILE A 128 17.02 26.15 11.97
N VAL A 129 17.46 26.25 10.72
CA VAL A 129 17.66 25.10 9.85
C VAL A 129 19.15 24.85 9.68
N LYS A 130 19.61 23.68 10.10
CA LYS A 130 20.97 23.19 9.84
C LYS A 130 20.88 22.13 8.77
N ASP A 131 21.13 22.50 7.54
CA ASP A 131 21.12 21.58 6.39
C ASP A 131 22.49 20.93 6.19
N CYS A 132 22.50 19.79 5.50
CA CYS A 132 23.70 19.09 5.04
C CYS A 132 23.63 18.85 3.52
N GLU A 133 24.79 18.87 2.86
CA GLU A 133 24.91 18.53 1.44
C GLU A 133 24.89 17.00 1.26
N SER A 134 23.70 16.42 1.17
CA SER A 134 23.51 15.00 0.93
C SER A 134 22.29 14.78 0.07
N GLU A 135 22.34 13.79 -0.82
CA GLU A 135 21.22 13.39 -1.68
C GLU A 135 20.04 12.85 -0.85
N HIS A 136 20.36 12.03 0.17
CA HIS A 136 19.38 11.50 1.09
C HIS A 136 19.65 12.02 2.50
N LYS A 137 18.65 12.66 3.09
CA LYS A 137 18.74 13.23 4.43
C LYS A 137 17.45 13.02 5.20
N LEU A 138 17.58 12.88 6.50
CA LEU A 138 16.47 12.83 7.45
C LEU A 138 16.53 14.05 8.35
N TRP A 139 15.37 14.60 8.64
CA TRP A 139 15.26 15.76 9.49
C TRP A 139 14.82 15.35 10.89
N THR A 140 15.57 15.80 11.89
CA THR A 140 15.18 15.75 13.29
C THR A 140 14.85 17.16 13.76
N ARG A 141 14.00 17.27 14.78
CA ARG A 141 13.67 18.55 15.39
C ARG A 141 14.04 18.55 16.86
N GLU A 142 14.90 19.46 17.25
CA GLU A 142 15.29 19.73 18.63
C GLU A 142 14.83 21.14 19.03
N GLY A 143 13.71 21.22 19.74
CA GLY A 143 13.08 22.51 20.06
C GLY A 143 12.71 23.31 18.80
N ASN A 144 13.43 24.40 18.55
CA ASN A 144 13.27 25.28 17.38
C ASN A 144 14.34 25.04 16.30
N THR A 145 15.08 23.95 16.37
CA THR A 145 16.14 23.68 15.40
C THR A 145 15.81 22.43 14.59
N PHE A 146 15.80 22.55 13.27
CA PHE A 146 15.76 21.43 12.33
C PHE A 146 17.19 21.06 11.97
N ILE A 147 17.54 19.80 12.16
CA ILE A 147 18.88 19.27 11.87
C ILE A 147 18.75 18.20 10.80
N ALA A 148 19.45 18.39 9.69
CA ALA A 148 19.57 17.39 8.66
C ALA A 148 20.66 16.38 8.99
N HIS A 149 20.32 15.10 8.94
CA HIS A 149 21.26 14.00 9.07
C HIS A 149 21.46 13.34 7.72
N PRO A 150 22.69 13.28 7.19
CA PRO A 150 22.98 12.54 5.97
C PRO A 150 22.79 11.06 6.23
N VAL A 151 21.99 10.37 5.39
CA VAL A 151 21.68 8.96 5.58
C VAL A 151 21.97 8.17 4.31
N THR A 152 22.39 6.92 4.51
CA THR A 152 22.47 5.94 3.43
C THR A 152 21.21 5.10 3.44
N VAL A 153 20.45 5.15 2.35
CA VAL A 153 19.21 4.40 2.21
C VAL A 153 19.50 3.02 1.61
N GLY A 154 18.74 2.04 2.06
CA GLY A 154 18.72 0.69 1.49
C GLY A 154 17.47 0.46 0.65
N ILE A 155 16.77 -0.64 0.91
CA ILE A 155 15.61 -1.07 0.15
C ILE A 155 14.36 -0.36 0.65
N SER A 156 13.45 -0.06 -0.29
CA SER A 156 12.16 0.55 0.01
C SER A 156 11.02 -0.35 -0.45
N ASN A 157 9.97 -0.44 0.38
CA ASN A 157 8.72 -1.10 0.01
C ASN A 157 7.61 -0.11 -0.39
N GLY A 158 7.97 1.16 -0.66
CA GLY A 158 7.03 2.22 -1.00
C GLY A 158 6.43 2.94 0.21
N VAL A 159 6.28 2.28 1.35
CA VAL A 159 5.79 2.86 2.61
C VAL A 159 6.94 3.20 3.54
N ASN A 160 7.84 2.24 3.75
CA ASN A 160 9.05 2.37 4.57
C ASN A 160 10.30 2.17 3.72
N THR A 161 11.37 2.85 4.12
CA THR A 161 12.69 2.72 3.51
C THR A 161 13.69 2.32 4.58
N GLU A 162 14.51 1.33 4.28
CA GLU A 162 15.62 0.89 5.13
C GLU A 162 16.68 1.99 5.22
N ILE A 163 17.20 2.22 6.42
CA ILE A 163 18.35 3.09 6.65
C ILE A 163 19.53 2.22 7.05
N VAL A 164 20.57 2.25 6.23
CA VAL A 164 21.80 1.49 6.45
C VAL A 164 22.71 2.18 7.47
N SER A 165 22.77 3.52 7.40
CA SER A 165 23.59 4.33 8.31
C SER A 165 23.14 5.79 8.32
N GLY A 166 23.55 6.55 9.32
CA GLY A 166 23.38 8.01 9.42
C GLY A 166 22.41 8.46 10.51
N ILE A 167 21.68 7.55 11.14
CA ILE A 167 20.80 7.87 12.27
C ILE A 167 20.75 6.68 13.23
N ASP A 168 20.57 6.94 14.51
CA ASP A 168 20.50 5.93 15.56
C ASP A 168 19.06 5.43 15.76
N GLU A 169 18.95 4.20 16.30
CA GLU A 169 17.66 3.61 16.66
C GLU A 169 16.98 4.45 17.76
N GLY A 170 15.69 4.70 17.60
CA GLY A 170 14.90 5.50 18.54
C GLY A 170 14.95 7.02 18.29
N ALA A 171 15.70 7.50 17.32
CA ALA A 171 15.68 8.91 16.94
C ALA A 171 14.31 9.34 16.39
N THR A 172 13.84 10.50 16.81
CA THR A 172 12.57 11.07 16.33
C THR A 172 12.79 11.84 15.04
N VAL A 173 12.24 11.36 13.93
CA VAL A 173 12.36 11.99 12.63
C VAL A 173 11.08 12.76 12.25
N VAL A 174 11.24 13.87 11.55
CA VAL A 174 10.13 14.66 11.03
C VAL A 174 9.62 14.02 9.74
N THR A 175 8.34 13.68 9.73
CA THR A 175 7.71 13.05 8.57
C THR A 175 6.85 14.03 7.78
N GLU A 176 6.30 15.03 8.47
CA GLU A 176 5.38 16.01 7.91
C GLU A 176 5.35 17.24 8.82
N ALA A 177 5.19 18.42 8.25
CA ALA A 177 4.89 19.63 8.99
C ALA A 177 3.64 20.25 8.39
N THR A 178 2.68 20.57 9.25
CA THR A 178 1.48 21.32 8.89
C THR A 178 1.52 22.69 9.54
N ILE A 179 1.15 23.72 8.79
CA ILE A 179 0.96 25.04 9.36
C ILE A 179 -0.26 24.95 10.26
N GLY A 180 -0.04 24.97 11.58
CA GLY A 180 -1.13 25.05 12.56
C GLY A 180 -1.87 26.34 12.36
N ARG A 181 -3.09 26.29 11.83
CA ARG A 181 -4.00 27.42 11.89
C ARG A 181 -4.30 27.66 13.36
N LEU A 182 -3.93 28.81 13.88
CA LEU A 182 -4.31 29.21 15.23
C LEU A 182 -5.84 29.11 15.37
N PRO A 183 -6.36 28.51 16.46
CA PRO A 183 -7.79 28.50 16.70
C PRO A 183 -8.27 29.93 16.89
N GLY A 184 -8.92 30.51 15.89
CA GLY A 184 -9.44 31.89 15.92
C GLY A 184 -9.47 32.61 14.58
N GLU A 185 -8.64 32.23 13.59
CA GLU A 185 -8.79 32.79 12.24
C GLU A 185 -9.82 31.95 11.45
N GLY A 186 -11.06 32.45 11.54
CA GLY A 186 -12.10 32.07 10.61
C GLY A 186 -11.67 32.37 9.16
N PRO A 187 -12.27 31.73 8.16
CA PRO A 187 -11.94 32.00 6.77
C PRO A 187 -12.28 33.50 6.51
N THR A 188 -11.25 34.33 6.41
CA THR A 188 -11.38 35.60 5.72
C THR A 188 -11.61 35.26 4.27
N ALA A 189 -12.89 35.20 3.90
CA ALA A 189 -13.32 35.14 2.53
C ALA A 189 -12.92 36.47 1.88
N ASP A 190 -11.71 36.50 1.33
CA ASP A 190 -11.37 37.42 0.27
C ASP A 190 -11.94 36.82 -1.02
N MET A 191 -13.25 36.81 -1.12
CA MET A 191 -13.95 36.64 -2.38
C MET A 191 -13.92 38.01 -3.07
N PRO A 192 -13.37 38.08 -4.30
CA PRO A 192 -13.59 39.24 -5.14
C PRO A 192 -15.11 39.40 -5.29
N GLN A 193 -15.63 40.59 -4.91
CA GLN A 193 -17.01 40.95 -5.19
C GLN A 193 -17.18 40.97 -6.72
N GLU A 194 -17.86 39.99 -7.27
CA GLU A 194 -18.40 40.09 -8.62
C GLU A 194 -19.45 41.21 -8.66
N PRO A 195 -19.41 42.06 -9.67
CA PRO A 195 -20.41 43.12 -9.85
C PRO A 195 -21.77 42.48 -10.13
N SER A 196 -22.75 42.94 -9.36
CA SER A 196 -24.15 42.59 -9.49
C SER A 196 -24.67 42.75 -10.91
N GLY A 197 -25.18 41.67 -11.49
CA GLY A 197 -26.10 41.74 -12.60
C GLY A 197 -25.78 40.87 -13.80
N GLU A 198 -26.16 39.61 -13.69
CA GLU A 198 -26.75 38.87 -14.84
C GLU A 198 -27.31 37.55 -14.33
N LYS A 199 -28.63 37.40 -14.45
CA LYS A 199 -29.33 36.20 -14.04
C LYS A 199 -29.07 35.11 -15.07
N SER A 200 -28.37 34.04 -14.65
CA SER A 200 -28.21 32.83 -15.45
C SER A 200 -29.56 32.16 -15.69
N PRO A 201 -29.93 31.80 -16.92
CA PRO A 201 -31.24 31.23 -17.27
C PRO A 201 -31.45 29.78 -16.81
N PHE A 202 -30.51 29.15 -16.10
CA PHE A 202 -30.53 27.72 -15.77
C PHE A 202 -30.58 27.36 -14.27
N MET A 203 -30.88 28.32 -13.36
CA MET A 203 -31.05 27.99 -11.93
C MET A 203 -32.54 28.02 -11.56
N PRO A 204 -33.13 26.89 -11.07
CA PRO A 204 -34.49 26.91 -10.49
C PRO A 204 -34.43 27.64 -9.16
N GLY A 205 -35.28 28.65 -9.00
CA GLY A 205 -35.40 29.50 -7.81
C GLY A 205 -35.92 28.70 -6.60
N PRO A 206 -35.62 29.22 -5.37
CA PRO A 206 -36.10 28.58 -4.14
C PRO A 206 -37.64 28.70 -4.02
N PRO A 207 -38.32 27.71 -3.39
CA PRO A 207 -39.78 27.70 -3.26
C PRO A 207 -40.24 28.86 -2.38
N GLY A 208 -41.19 29.62 -2.91
CA GLY A 208 -41.72 30.83 -2.30
C GLY A 208 -42.38 30.61 -0.94
N SER A 209 -42.00 31.41 0.04
CA SER A 209 -42.69 31.51 1.33
C SER A 209 -44.06 32.13 1.16
N LYS A 210 -45.12 31.41 1.54
CA LYS A 210 -46.50 31.92 1.61
C LYS A 210 -46.60 33.02 2.65
N LYS A 211 -46.86 34.25 2.23
CA LYS A 211 -47.31 35.34 3.09
C LYS A 211 -48.66 34.96 3.70
N LYS A 212 -48.69 34.82 5.02
CA LYS A 212 -49.95 34.88 5.80
C LYS A 212 -50.50 36.29 5.74
N ASN A 213 -51.65 36.41 5.08
CA ASN A 213 -52.46 37.62 5.11
C ASN A 213 -53.33 37.55 6.35
N ASN A 214 -53.05 38.41 7.35
CA ASN A 214 -53.95 38.65 8.48
C ASN A 214 -54.74 39.91 8.14
N GLY A 215 -55.97 39.72 7.71
CA GLY A 215 -56.97 40.75 7.62
C GLY A 215 -57.99 40.55 8.72
N ARG A 216 -58.00 41.55 9.60
CA ARG A 216 -59.11 41.96 10.45
C ARG A 216 -59.58 41.04 11.57
#